data_02ccd2efa494c1adb76e0d6e4c9f1aec
#
_entry.id   02ccd2efa494c1adb76e0d6e4c9f1aec
#
_cell.length_a   1.000
_cell.length_b   1.000
_cell.length_c   1.000
_cell.angle_alpha   90.00
_cell.angle_beta   90.00
_cell.angle_gamma   90.00
#
_symmetry.space_group_name_H-M   'P 1'
#
loop_
_entity.id
_entity.type
_entity.pdbx_description
1 polymer ?
#
loop_
_entity_poly.entity_id
_entity_poly.type
_entity_poly.pdbx_seq_one_letter_code
_entity_poly.pdbx_strand_id
1 'polypeptide(L)'
;MQKRKRTFFERLTGSVKADEFNDDLDYENDLEEINQGPRRSMSGEINYPNHEFGSDDDSIQSEKEVGELSVDVINQPEELIIRAIVAGVKPHDLDVQISRDMVTISGSRESLMEIEEEDYYHRELYWGDFSRNIILPEEIDVEESSAEEKHGMLEIHLPKIDKNKKTKLQVKSG
;
A
#
# COMPACT_ATOMS: atom_id res chain seq x y z
N MET A 1 50.01 2.79 -23.80
CA MET A 1 48.66 2.94 -23.18
C MET A 1 47.79 1.82 -23.71
N GLN A 2 47.63 0.73 -22.96
CA GLN A 2 46.72 -0.38 -23.35
C GLN A 2 45.31 -0.07 -22.88
N LYS A 3 44.33 0.07 -23.81
CA LYS A 3 42.94 0.21 -23.51
C LYS A 3 42.37 -1.12 -23.02
N ARG A 4 41.99 -1.19 -21.73
CA ARG A 4 41.35 -2.35 -21.12
C ARG A 4 39.96 -2.57 -21.73
N LYS A 5 39.73 -3.75 -22.31
CA LYS A 5 38.40 -4.10 -22.89
C LYS A 5 37.45 -4.44 -21.75
N ARG A 6 36.33 -3.71 -21.69
CA ARG A 6 35.23 -3.98 -20.72
C ARG A 6 34.59 -5.33 -21.05
N THR A 7 34.29 -6.11 -20.01
CA THR A 7 33.60 -7.39 -20.12
C THR A 7 32.13 -7.22 -20.49
N PHE A 8 31.50 -8.26 -21.01
CA PHE A 8 30.09 -8.25 -21.43
C PHE A 8 29.15 -7.84 -20.28
N PHE A 9 29.42 -8.30 -19.04
CA PHE A 9 28.64 -7.96 -17.85
C PHE A 9 28.79 -6.51 -17.42
N GLU A 10 29.98 -5.89 -17.53
CA GLU A 10 30.18 -4.46 -17.26
C GLU A 10 29.40 -3.54 -18.21
N ARG A 11 29.02 -4.06 -19.41
CA ARG A 11 28.20 -3.34 -20.39
C ARG A 11 26.70 -3.44 -20.12
N LEU A 12 26.27 -4.56 -19.49
CA LEU A 12 24.85 -4.83 -19.28
C LEU A 12 24.31 -4.25 -17.96
N THR A 13 25.14 -4.24 -16.92
CA THR A 13 24.70 -3.84 -15.56
C THR A 13 25.11 -2.43 -15.14
N GLY A 14 26.01 -1.77 -15.88
CA GLY A 14 26.50 -0.45 -15.53
C GLY A 14 27.26 -0.39 -14.18
N SER A 15 27.59 -1.56 -13.58
CA SER A 15 28.24 -1.60 -12.27
C SER A 15 29.71 -1.19 -12.38
N VAL A 16 30.05 -0.12 -11.70
CA VAL A 16 31.43 0.28 -11.39
C VAL A 16 31.87 -0.56 -10.19
N LYS A 17 33.05 -1.22 -10.27
CA LYS A 17 33.60 -1.94 -9.13
C LYS A 17 33.85 -0.99 -7.97
N ALA A 18 33.31 -1.34 -6.80
CA ALA A 18 33.46 -0.62 -5.53
C ALA A 18 34.84 -0.82 -4.88
N ASP A 19 35.94 -0.83 -5.66
CA ASP A 19 37.30 -1.03 -5.17
C ASP A 19 38.03 0.28 -4.82
N GLU A 20 37.32 1.42 -4.74
CA GLU A 20 37.91 2.73 -4.43
C GLU A 20 37.31 3.45 -3.20
N PHE A 21 36.63 2.74 -2.31
CA PHE A 21 36.29 3.28 -0.98
C PHE A 21 36.88 2.42 0.11
N ASN A 22 38.25 2.48 0.22
CA ASN A 22 38.93 2.15 1.43
C ASN A 22 39.13 3.46 2.20
N ASP A 23 38.14 3.85 2.98
CA ASP A 23 38.28 4.80 4.07
C ASP A 23 38.16 4.01 5.37
N ASP A 24 39.30 3.98 6.05
CA ASP A 24 39.55 3.42 7.36
C ASP A 24 38.52 3.96 8.37
N LEU A 25 37.54 3.14 8.74
CA LEU A 25 36.78 3.32 9.97
C LEU A 25 37.05 2.11 10.86
N ASP A 26 38.12 2.26 11.65
CA ASP A 26 38.45 1.44 12.83
C ASP A 26 37.26 1.47 13.81
N TYR A 27 36.38 0.45 13.77
CA TYR A 27 35.47 0.10 14.86
C TYR A 27 35.90 -1.21 15.52
N GLU A 28 37.11 -1.26 16.00
CA GLU A 28 37.48 -2.24 17.02
C GLU A 28 37.72 -1.53 18.34
N ASN A 29 37.11 -2.09 19.41
CA ASN A 29 37.29 -1.81 20.82
C ASN A 29 36.43 -0.73 21.48
N ASP A 30 35.10 -1.03 21.66
CA ASP A 30 34.37 -0.47 22.82
C ASP A 30 33.28 -1.43 23.37
N LEU A 31 33.50 -2.75 23.36
CA LEU A 31 32.58 -3.74 23.96
C LEU A 31 33.13 -4.55 25.14
N GLU A 32 34.20 -4.13 25.79
CA GLU A 32 34.78 -4.88 26.93
C GLU A 32 34.79 -4.15 28.28
N GLU A 33 33.92 -3.25 28.59
CA GLU A 33 33.85 -2.66 29.96
C GLU A 33 32.47 -2.47 30.57
N ILE A 34 31.50 -3.36 30.34
CA ILE A 34 30.23 -3.35 31.13
C ILE A 34 29.94 -4.76 31.65
N ASN A 35 30.82 -5.33 32.45
CA ASN A 35 30.48 -6.54 33.20
C ASN A 35 31.32 -6.77 34.48
N GLN A 36 31.41 -5.77 35.38
CA GLN A 36 31.85 -6.00 36.77
C GLN A 36 31.12 -5.11 37.73
N GLY A 37 29.86 -5.47 38.02
CA GLY A 37 29.12 -4.98 39.17
C GLY A 37 28.81 -6.12 40.12
N PRO A 38 28.88 -5.92 41.47
CA PRO A 38 28.78 -6.98 42.47
C PRO A 38 27.38 -7.61 42.46
N ARG A 39 27.34 -8.93 42.26
CA ARG A 39 26.12 -9.74 42.42
C ARG A 39 25.70 -9.75 43.90
N ARG A 40 24.73 -8.94 44.28
CA ARG A 40 23.99 -9.11 45.53
C ARG A 40 22.91 -10.18 45.30
N SER A 41 23.09 -11.34 45.91
CA SER A 41 22.03 -12.34 46.02
C SER A 41 20.99 -11.78 47.00
N MET A 42 19.83 -11.44 46.52
CA MET A 42 18.61 -11.28 47.28
C MET A 42 17.70 -12.47 47.00
N SER A 43 17.77 -13.47 47.91
CA SER A 43 16.72 -14.48 48.03
C SER A 43 15.50 -13.79 48.70
N GLY A 44 14.58 -13.32 47.87
CA GLY A 44 13.26 -12.90 48.28
C GLY A 44 12.25 -13.71 47.50
N GLU A 45 11.55 -14.62 48.19
CA GLU A 45 10.40 -15.31 47.65
C GLU A 45 9.30 -14.28 47.34
N ILE A 46 9.15 -13.94 46.10
CA ILE A 46 7.99 -13.15 45.63
C ILE A 46 6.87 -14.15 45.35
N ASN A 47 5.95 -14.22 46.30
CA ASN A 47 4.69 -14.96 46.18
C ASN A 47 3.78 -14.21 45.20
N TYR A 48 3.71 -14.65 43.93
CA TYR A 48 2.71 -14.18 43.00
C TYR A 48 1.38 -14.86 43.30
N PRO A 49 0.28 -14.13 43.49
CA PRO A 49 -1.03 -14.75 43.57
C PRO A 49 -1.32 -15.41 42.21
N ASN A 50 -1.63 -16.70 42.29
CA ASN A 50 -2.08 -17.50 41.16
C ASN A 50 -3.39 -16.87 40.61
N HIS A 51 -3.31 -15.99 39.62
CA HIS A 51 -4.43 -15.69 38.76
C HIS A 51 -4.52 -16.84 37.75
N GLU A 52 -5.48 -17.73 38.01
CA GLU A 52 -6.00 -18.61 36.97
C GLU A 52 -6.49 -17.69 35.82
N PHE A 53 -5.65 -17.50 34.80
CA PHE A 53 -6.11 -17.01 33.53
C PHE A 53 -7.03 -18.12 32.97
N GLY A 54 -8.34 -17.87 33.09
CA GLY A 54 -9.33 -18.58 32.32
C GLY A 54 -8.87 -18.55 30.86
N SER A 55 -8.82 -19.71 30.27
CA SER A 55 -8.69 -19.89 28.83
C SER A 55 -9.98 -19.38 28.19
N ASP A 56 -10.10 -18.05 28.09
CA ASP A 56 -10.98 -17.46 27.12
C ASP A 56 -10.36 -17.80 25.77
N ASP A 57 -11.07 -18.67 25.07
CA ASP A 57 -10.86 -19.04 23.67
C ASP A 57 -11.03 -17.77 22.83
N ASP A 58 -10.02 -16.89 22.88
CA ASP A 58 -9.84 -15.83 21.93
C ASP A 58 -9.50 -16.51 20.60
N SER A 59 -10.55 -16.95 19.93
CA SER A 59 -10.51 -17.17 18.48
C SER A 59 -10.12 -15.83 17.87
N ILE A 60 -8.80 -15.60 17.75
CA ILE A 60 -8.23 -14.56 16.91
C ILE A 60 -8.75 -14.89 15.52
N GLN A 61 -9.90 -14.31 15.18
CA GLN A 61 -10.31 -14.21 13.79
C GLN A 61 -9.15 -13.50 13.11
N SER A 62 -8.36 -14.25 12.34
CA SER A 62 -7.34 -13.65 11.49
C SER A 62 -8.06 -12.62 10.63
N GLU A 63 -7.92 -11.35 10.97
CA GLU A 63 -8.38 -10.27 10.10
C GLU A 63 -7.73 -10.54 8.76
N LYS A 64 -8.55 -10.83 7.74
CA LYS A 64 -8.05 -11.01 6.39
C LYS A 64 -7.34 -9.72 6.04
N GLU A 65 -6.05 -9.80 5.77
CA GLU A 65 -5.28 -8.65 5.32
C GLU A 65 -5.92 -8.11 4.04
N VAL A 66 -6.42 -6.87 4.11
CA VAL A 66 -6.95 -6.16 2.95
C VAL A 66 -5.79 -5.51 2.21
N GLY A 67 -5.58 -5.91 0.97
CA GLY A 67 -4.53 -5.36 0.12
C GLY A 67 -4.79 -3.90 -0.23
N GLU A 68 -3.73 -3.13 -0.45
CA GLU A 68 -3.85 -1.76 -0.92
C GLU A 68 -3.84 -1.71 -2.45
N LEU A 69 -4.90 -1.14 -3.06
CA LEU A 69 -4.98 -0.96 -4.51
C LEU A 69 -4.09 0.23 -4.95
N SER A 70 -3.16 -0.02 -5.87
CA SER A 70 -2.38 1.03 -6.49
C SER A 70 -3.21 1.81 -7.49
N VAL A 71 -3.14 3.15 -7.43
CA VAL A 71 -3.90 4.05 -8.28
C VAL A 71 -3.04 5.20 -8.81
N ASP A 72 -3.35 5.66 -10.02
CA ASP A 72 -2.88 6.93 -10.55
C ASP A 72 -3.99 7.97 -10.42
N VAL A 73 -3.65 9.17 -9.96
CA VAL A 73 -4.56 10.33 -9.92
C VAL A 73 -4.02 11.39 -10.86
N ILE A 74 -4.78 11.68 -11.91
CA ILE A 74 -4.40 12.59 -12.99
C ILE A 74 -5.21 13.87 -12.84
N ASN A 75 -4.53 15.01 -12.78
CA ASN A 75 -5.18 16.32 -12.69
C ASN A 75 -5.23 16.99 -14.07
N GLN A 76 -6.45 17.08 -14.63
CA GLN A 76 -6.74 17.85 -15.83
C GLN A 76 -7.43 19.18 -15.49
N PRO A 77 -7.49 20.16 -16.41
CA PRO A 77 -8.09 21.46 -16.12
C PRO A 77 -9.53 21.39 -15.62
N GLU A 78 -10.37 20.53 -16.22
CA GLU A 78 -11.80 20.45 -15.98
C GLU A 78 -12.22 19.24 -15.12
N GLU A 79 -11.34 18.22 -15.01
CA GLU A 79 -11.64 16.98 -14.30
C GLU A 79 -10.41 16.39 -13.60
N LEU A 80 -10.67 15.53 -12.62
CA LEU A 80 -9.70 14.56 -12.10
C LEU A 80 -10.00 13.20 -12.72
N ILE A 81 -8.95 12.44 -13.06
CA ILE A 81 -9.10 11.07 -13.56
C ILE A 81 -8.35 10.14 -12.61
N ILE A 82 -9.01 9.11 -12.12
CA ILE A 82 -8.38 8.04 -11.36
C ILE A 82 -8.30 6.80 -12.23
N ARG A 83 -7.11 6.17 -12.28
CA ARG A 83 -6.88 4.91 -12.97
C ARG A 83 -6.37 3.86 -12.00
N ALA A 84 -6.89 2.64 -12.11
CA ALA A 84 -6.45 1.49 -11.33
C ALA A 84 -6.46 0.22 -12.17
N ILE A 85 -5.51 -0.67 -11.91
CA ILE A 85 -5.49 -1.99 -12.53
C ILE A 85 -6.32 -2.94 -11.66
N VAL A 86 -7.50 -3.34 -12.18
CA VAL A 86 -8.45 -4.23 -11.52
C VAL A 86 -8.60 -5.57 -12.27
N ALA A 87 -7.60 -5.92 -13.07
CA ALA A 87 -7.59 -7.19 -13.79
C ALA A 87 -7.81 -8.38 -12.85
N GLY A 88 -8.63 -9.35 -13.27
CA GLY A 88 -8.98 -10.51 -12.47
C GLY A 88 -10.11 -10.28 -11.45
N VAL A 89 -10.68 -9.08 -11.42
CA VAL A 89 -11.87 -8.75 -10.60
C VAL A 89 -13.12 -8.83 -11.48
N LYS A 90 -14.18 -9.46 -10.99
CA LYS A 90 -15.46 -9.47 -11.70
C LYS A 90 -16.15 -8.11 -11.46
N PRO A 91 -16.90 -7.56 -12.43
CA PRO A 91 -17.53 -6.26 -12.27
C PRO A 91 -18.45 -6.12 -11.05
N HIS A 92 -19.07 -7.21 -10.59
CA HIS A 92 -19.95 -7.20 -9.42
C HIS A 92 -19.19 -7.34 -8.08
N ASP A 93 -17.89 -7.66 -8.13
CA ASP A 93 -16.99 -7.73 -6.98
C ASP A 93 -16.17 -6.41 -6.83
N LEU A 94 -16.49 -5.40 -7.66
CA LEU A 94 -15.87 -4.08 -7.62
C LEU A 94 -16.91 -3.04 -7.14
N ASP A 95 -16.57 -2.32 -6.08
CA ASP A 95 -17.38 -1.24 -5.53
C ASP A 95 -16.61 0.08 -5.57
N VAL A 96 -17.26 1.13 -6.06
CA VAL A 96 -16.70 2.48 -6.16
C VAL A 96 -17.65 3.46 -5.49
N GLN A 97 -17.24 4.03 -4.38
CA GLN A 97 -18.00 5.03 -3.63
C GLN A 97 -17.34 6.40 -3.80
N ILE A 98 -18.15 7.41 -4.11
CA ILE A 98 -17.67 8.75 -4.42
C ILE A 98 -18.37 9.75 -3.49
N SER A 99 -17.59 10.62 -2.87
CA SER A 99 -18.04 11.84 -2.21
C SER A 99 -17.38 13.05 -2.89
N ARG A 100 -17.70 14.27 -2.42
CA ARG A 100 -17.16 15.49 -3.05
C ARG A 100 -15.65 15.63 -2.96
N ASP A 101 -15.05 15.01 -1.96
CA ASP A 101 -13.63 15.17 -1.60
C ASP A 101 -12.90 13.84 -1.46
N MET A 102 -13.60 12.71 -1.66
CA MET A 102 -13.00 11.40 -1.47
C MET A 102 -13.61 10.36 -2.42
N VAL A 103 -12.77 9.44 -2.89
CA VAL A 103 -13.16 8.23 -3.61
C VAL A 103 -12.66 7.01 -2.85
N THR A 104 -13.53 6.04 -2.64
CA THR A 104 -13.19 4.72 -2.10
C THR A 104 -13.39 3.68 -3.19
N ILE A 105 -12.35 2.90 -3.49
CA ILE A 105 -12.40 1.77 -4.41
C ILE A 105 -12.15 0.52 -3.58
N SER A 106 -13.04 -0.46 -3.65
CA SER A 106 -12.87 -1.75 -2.98
C SER A 106 -13.30 -2.88 -3.90
N GLY A 107 -12.77 -4.06 -3.66
CA GLY A 107 -13.10 -5.25 -4.43
C GLY A 107 -12.38 -6.48 -3.94
N SER A 108 -12.69 -7.62 -4.56
CA SER A 108 -12.05 -8.90 -4.26
C SER A 108 -11.55 -9.55 -5.54
N ARG A 109 -10.33 -10.09 -5.47
CA ARG A 109 -9.72 -10.84 -6.56
C ARG A 109 -9.62 -12.30 -6.16
N GLU A 110 -10.43 -13.13 -6.79
CA GLU A 110 -10.51 -14.56 -6.50
C GLU A 110 -9.61 -15.36 -7.45
N SER A 111 -8.85 -16.31 -6.89
CA SER A 111 -8.16 -17.32 -7.71
C SER A 111 -9.19 -18.31 -8.24
N LEU A 112 -9.14 -18.57 -9.54
CA LEU A 112 -10.02 -19.57 -10.19
C LEU A 112 -9.57 -21.01 -9.94
N MET A 113 -8.38 -21.21 -9.37
CA MET A 113 -7.79 -22.52 -9.11
C MET A 113 -7.37 -22.60 -7.64
N GLU A 114 -7.73 -23.69 -7.00
CA GLU A 114 -7.14 -24.08 -5.72
C GLU A 114 -5.81 -24.79 -6.00
N ILE A 115 -4.71 -24.17 -5.63
CA ILE A 115 -3.35 -24.68 -5.80
C ILE A 115 -2.72 -24.75 -4.41
N GLU A 116 -2.18 -25.90 -4.06
CA GLU A 116 -1.47 -26.08 -2.79
C GLU A 116 -0.22 -25.18 -2.75
N GLU A 117 0.13 -24.67 -1.58
CA GLU A 117 1.22 -23.72 -1.43
C GLU A 117 2.58 -24.29 -1.86
N GLU A 118 2.76 -25.61 -1.68
CA GLU A 118 3.96 -26.34 -2.08
C GLU A 118 4.12 -26.53 -3.61
N ASP A 119 3.08 -26.30 -4.39
CA ASP A 119 3.11 -26.35 -5.85
C ASP A 119 3.57 -25.04 -6.51
N TYR A 120 3.73 -23.97 -5.73
CA TYR A 120 4.21 -22.69 -6.25
C TYR A 120 5.74 -22.61 -6.25
N TYR A 121 6.34 -22.39 -7.40
CA TYR A 121 7.74 -21.94 -7.49
C TYR A 121 7.89 -20.46 -7.14
N HIS A 122 6.89 -19.63 -7.54
CA HIS A 122 6.80 -18.20 -7.24
C HIS A 122 5.33 -17.82 -7.08
N ARG A 123 5.00 -17.09 -6.02
CA ARG A 123 3.67 -16.57 -5.75
C ARG A 123 3.77 -15.07 -5.49
N GLU A 124 3.59 -14.27 -6.54
CA GLU A 124 3.73 -12.81 -6.49
C GLU A 124 2.40 -12.10 -6.73
N LEU A 125 1.38 -12.80 -7.25
CA LEU A 125 0.07 -12.23 -7.47
C LEU A 125 -0.70 -12.13 -6.16
N TYR A 126 -1.30 -10.97 -5.95
CA TYR A 126 -2.20 -10.77 -4.81
C TYR A 126 -3.61 -11.28 -5.15
N TRP A 127 -4.10 -12.17 -4.30
CA TRP A 127 -5.47 -12.69 -4.30
C TRP A 127 -6.12 -12.35 -2.97
N GLY A 128 -7.34 -11.82 -3.00
CA GLY A 128 -8.09 -11.44 -1.82
C GLY A 128 -8.74 -10.07 -1.95
N ASP A 129 -9.21 -9.58 -0.83
CA ASP A 129 -9.89 -8.29 -0.72
C ASP A 129 -8.87 -7.15 -0.81
N PHE A 130 -9.22 -6.10 -1.53
CA PHE A 130 -8.41 -4.88 -1.61
C PHE A 130 -9.28 -3.65 -1.43
N SER A 131 -8.66 -2.58 -0.97
CA SER A 131 -9.32 -1.27 -0.84
C SER A 131 -8.35 -0.14 -1.07
N ARG A 132 -8.87 1.01 -1.50
CA ARG A 132 -8.14 2.27 -1.61
C ARG A 132 -9.04 3.44 -1.30
N ASN A 133 -8.63 4.27 -0.33
CA ASN A 133 -9.23 5.57 -0.08
C ASN A 133 -8.36 6.66 -0.68
N ILE A 134 -8.96 7.54 -1.48
CA ILE A 134 -8.27 8.60 -2.20
C ILE A 134 -8.91 9.93 -1.79
N ILE A 135 -8.15 10.76 -1.08
CA ILE A 135 -8.56 12.13 -0.78
C ILE A 135 -8.27 12.97 -2.01
N LEU A 136 -9.29 13.65 -2.52
CA LEU A 136 -9.17 14.47 -3.72
C LEU A 136 -8.60 15.85 -3.39
N PRO A 137 -7.72 16.41 -4.24
CA PRO A 137 -7.15 17.73 -4.03
C PRO A 137 -8.15 18.88 -4.28
N GLU A 138 -9.23 18.58 -5.00
CA GLU A 138 -10.29 19.54 -5.37
C GLU A 138 -11.66 18.86 -5.25
N GLU A 139 -12.70 19.65 -4.94
CA GLU A 139 -14.09 19.15 -4.90
C GLU A 139 -14.61 18.85 -6.31
N ILE A 140 -15.31 17.73 -6.43
CA ILE A 140 -15.86 17.21 -7.68
C ILE A 140 -17.39 17.23 -7.69
N ASP A 141 -17.97 17.23 -8.89
CA ASP A 141 -19.40 17.03 -9.08
C ASP A 141 -19.70 15.53 -9.12
N VAL A 142 -20.30 15.02 -8.03
CA VAL A 142 -20.62 13.61 -7.88
C VAL A 142 -21.67 13.14 -8.90
N GLU A 143 -22.61 14.03 -9.28
CA GLU A 143 -23.71 13.67 -10.19
C GLU A 143 -23.23 13.55 -11.65
N GLU A 144 -22.19 14.29 -12.03
CA GLU A 144 -21.58 14.25 -13.36
C GLU A 144 -20.40 13.24 -13.43
N SER A 145 -20.04 12.60 -12.31
CA SER A 145 -18.96 11.63 -12.26
C SER A 145 -19.34 10.30 -12.92
N SER A 146 -18.36 9.62 -13.49
CA SER A 146 -18.56 8.31 -14.14
C SER A 146 -17.36 7.38 -13.90
N ALA A 147 -17.63 6.08 -13.96
CA ALA A 147 -16.62 5.05 -13.86
C ALA A 147 -16.83 4.00 -14.97
N GLU A 148 -15.75 3.59 -15.61
CA GLU A 148 -15.74 2.54 -16.62
C GLU A 148 -14.59 1.55 -16.35
N GLU A 149 -14.90 0.25 -16.43
CA GLU A 149 -13.88 -0.80 -16.45
C GLU A 149 -13.72 -1.31 -17.88
N LYS A 150 -12.50 -1.37 -18.37
CA LYS A 150 -12.18 -1.88 -19.70
C LYS A 150 -10.84 -2.59 -19.71
N HIS A 151 -10.87 -3.85 -20.12
CA HIS A 151 -9.68 -4.68 -20.25
C HIS A 151 -8.85 -4.78 -18.95
N GLY A 152 -9.50 -4.80 -17.79
CA GLY A 152 -8.85 -4.89 -16.48
C GLY A 152 -8.34 -3.56 -15.95
N MET A 153 -8.67 -2.45 -16.60
CA MET A 153 -8.38 -1.09 -16.13
C MET A 153 -9.68 -0.39 -15.76
N LEU A 154 -9.76 0.07 -14.51
CA LEU A 154 -10.78 0.98 -14.03
C LEU A 154 -10.33 2.41 -14.30
N GLU A 155 -11.20 3.20 -14.93
CA GLU A 155 -11.01 4.63 -15.15
C GLU A 155 -12.22 5.37 -14.57
N ILE A 156 -11.98 6.34 -13.67
CA ILE A 156 -13.01 7.12 -13.01
C ILE A 156 -12.80 8.58 -13.41
N HIS A 157 -13.81 9.18 -14.04
CA HIS A 157 -13.85 10.57 -14.44
C HIS A 157 -14.63 11.39 -13.40
N LEU A 158 -14.00 12.42 -12.88
CA LEU A 158 -14.49 13.24 -11.77
C LEU A 158 -14.45 14.72 -12.19
N PRO A 159 -15.53 15.25 -12.80
CA PRO A 159 -15.63 16.66 -13.16
C PRO A 159 -15.46 17.56 -11.93
N LYS A 160 -14.64 18.60 -12.03
CA LYS A 160 -14.42 19.57 -10.95
C LYS A 160 -15.61 20.50 -10.81
N ILE A 161 -15.95 20.85 -9.58
CA ILE A 161 -16.95 21.89 -9.33
C ILE A 161 -16.44 23.24 -9.80
N ASP A 162 -17.11 23.84 -10.78
CA ASP A 162 -16.84 25.22 -11.17
C ASP A 162 -17.31 26.19 -10.07
N LYS A 163 -16.38 26.62 -9.24
CA LYS A 163 -16.62 27.61 -8.17
C LYS A 163 -17.07 28.98 -8.69
N ASN A 164 -16.97 29.24 -10.00
CA ASN A 164 -17.38 30.49 -10.63
C ASN A 164 -18.76 30.41 -11.30
N LYS A 165 -19.38 29.23 -11.33
CA LYS A 165 -20.70 29.01 -11.93
C LYS A 165 -21.76 29.84 -11.20
N LYS A 166 -22.26 30.91 -11.83
CA LYS A 166 -23.32 31.79 -11.32
C LYS A 166 -24.63 31.39 -11.97
N THR A 167 -25.60 30.97 -11.19
CA THR A 167 -26.94 30.67 -11.66
C THR A 167 -27.86 31.87 -11.39
N LYS A 168 -28.51 32.39 -12.44
CA LYS A 168 -29.46 33.49 -12.32
C LYS A 168 -30.83 32.90 -11.96
N LEU A 169 -31.31 33.17 -10.76
CA LEU A 169 -32.66 32.80 -10.35
C LEU A 169 -33.68 33.82 -10.85
N GLN A 170 -34.78 33.32 -11.42
CA GLN A 170 -35.96 34.14 -11.73
C GLN A 170 -36.87 34.21 -10.49
N VAL A 171 -37.10 35.42 -9.98
CA VAL A 171 -38.06 35.67 -8.90
C VAL A 171 -39.45 35.67 -9.51
N LYS A 172 -40.32 34.75 -9.11
CA LYS A 172 -41.73 34.77 -9.44
C LYS A 172 -42.45 35.63 -8.40
N SER A 173 -43.26 36.60 -8.85
CA SER A 173 -44.20 37.30 -7.98
C SER A 173 -45.31 36.33 -7.58
N GLY A 174 -45.57 36.17 -6.25
CA GLY A 174 -46.70 35.44 -5.72
C GLY A 174 -47.99 36.26 -5.77
#